data_ad33ab4294b46d2f4b70bab005628ae2
#
_entry.id   ad33ab4294b46d2f4b70bab005628ae2
#
_cell.length_a   1.000
_cell.length_b   1.000
_cell.length_c   1.000
_cell.angle_alpha   90.00
_cell.angle_beta   90.00
_cell.angle_gamma   90.00
#
_symmetry.space_group_name_H-M   'P 1'
#
loop_
_entity.id
_entity.type
_entity.pdbx_description
1 polymer ?
#
loop_
_entity_poly.entity_id
_entity_poly.type
_entity_poly.pdbx_seq_one_letter_code
_entity_poly.pdbx_strand_id
1 'polypeptide(L)'
;YHTHSKDIREKLVEEMLYITRHPSESPYHLIGHMYLFLDYLMQSAKSSKFVSGGKMSDFYIKEAMNYIEQNFQNDISIEDIAGVCGINRSYLGKIFKNSVGHSPQEFLMNYRMIKATELLKLTSLSIADVGSAVGYENQLHFSRAFKNIYGVAPREWRNEHK
;
A
#
# COMPACT_ATOMS: atom_id res chain seq x y z
N TYR A 1 -11.64 16.61 -26.65
CA TYR A 1 -11.42 16.08 -25.27
C TYR A 1 -10.31 15.01 -25.18
N HIS A 2 -9.92 14.35 -26.29
CA HIS A 2 -8.85 13.33 -26.29
C HIS A 2 -7.43 13.89 -26.38
N THR A 3 -7.24 15.09 -26.90
CA THR A 3 -5.93 15.71 -27.11
C THR A 3 -5.23 16.12 -25.82
N HIS A 4 -5.95 16.65 -24.84
CA HIS A 4 -5.36 17.14 -23.58
C HIS A 4 -4.81 16.01 -22.68
N SER A 5 -5.46 14.85 -22.64
CA SER A 5 -4.98 13.68 -21.86
C SER A 5 -3.74 13.03 -22.49
N LYS A 6 -3.57 13.12 -23.82
CA LYS A 6 -2.38 12.61 -24.50
C LYS A 6 -1.17 13.51 -24.23
N ASP A 7 -1.36 14.82 -24.29
CA ASP A 7 -0.34 15.83 -24.01
C ASP A 7 0.24 15.70 -22.58
N ILE A 8 -0.61 15.51 -21.57
CA ILE A 8 -0.16 15.33 -20.17
C ILE A 8 0.68 14.04 -19.99
N ARG A 9 0.29 12.95 -20.67
CA ARG A 9 1.06 11.68 -20.59
C ARG A 9 2.42 11.80 -21.25
N GLU A 10 2.50 12.48 -22.36
CA GLU A 10 3.76 12.74 -23.07
C GLU A 10 4.70 13.56 -22.20
N LYS A 11 4.23 14.65 -21.59
CA LYS A 11 5.00 15.48 -20.65
C LYS A 11 5.47 14.70 -19.43
N LEU A 12 4.62 13.83 -18.87
CA LEU A 12 4.98 13.00 -17.72
C LEU A 12 6.14 12.04 -18.06
N VAL A 13 6.10 11.44 -19.25
CA VAL A 13 7.17 10.56 -19.75
C VAL A 13 8.45 11.37 -20.02
N GLU A 14 8.34 12.57 -20.58
CA GLU A 14 9.49 13.46 -20.83
C GLU A 14 10.20 13.83 -19.53
N GLU A 15 9.47 14.23 -18.48
CA GLU A 15 10.06 14.57 -17.18
C GLU A 15 10.74 13.36 -16.53
N MET A 16 10.11 12.19 -16.57
CA MET A 16 10.70 10.95 -16.06
C MET A 16 11.99 10.59 -16.80
N LEU A 17 12.00 10.70 -18.13
CA LEU A 17 13.18 10.43 -18.95
C LEU A 17 14.27 11.46 -18.71
N TYR A 18 13.91 12.73 -18.49
CA TYR A 18 14.88 13.78 -18.19
C TYR A 18 15.62 13.48 -16.89
N ILE A 19 14.88 13.23 -15.79
CA ILE A 19 15.44 12.91 -14.48
C ILE A 19 16.40 11.69 -14.56
N THR A 20 16.00 10.66 -15.32
CA THR A 20 16.81 9.43 -15.41
C THR A 20 18.07 9.59 -16.29
N ARG A 21 18.04 10.47 -17.29
CA ARG A 21 19.15 10.66 -18.23
C ARG A 21 20.18 11.66 -17.77
N HIS A 22 19.85 12.54 -16.82
CA HIS A 22 20.71 13.62 -16.36
C HIS A 22 21.04 13.55 -14.86
N PRO A 23 21.54 12.41 -14.34
CA PRO A 23 21.77 12.25 -12.89
C PRO A 23 22.91 13.13 -12.36
N SER A 24 23.72 13.71 -13.25
CA SER A 24 24.88 14.56 -12.90
C SER A 24 24.55 16.05 -12.89
N GLU A 25 23.32 16.45 -13.17
CA GLU A 25 22.93 17.85 -13.12
C GLU A 25 22.77 18.37 -11.67
N SER A 26 22.70 19.69 -11.57
CA SER A 26 22.49 20.35 -10.28
C SER A 26 21.28 19.75 -9.55
N PRO A 27 21.41 19.43 -8.25
CA PRO A 27 20.29 18.91 -7.45
C PRO A 27 19.04 19.78 -7.52
N TYR A 28 19.21 21.11 -7.60
CA TYR A 28 18.10 22.06 -7.69
C TYR A 28 17.36 21.93 -9.04
N HIS A 29 18.06 21.63 -10.11
CA HIS A 29 17.47 21.41 -11.43
C HIS A 29 16.66 20.12 -11.47
N LEU A 30 17.22 19.03 -10.93
CA LEU A 30 16.51 17.74 -10.80
C LEU A 30 15.28 17.83 -9.91
N ILE A 31 15.37 18.60 -8.81
CA ILE A 31 14.20 18.88 -7.94
C ILE A 31 13.10 19.63 -8.73
N GLY A 32 13.47 20.60 -9.56
CA GLY A 32 12.52 21.29 -10.42
C GLY A 32 11.76 20.35 -11.36
N HIS A 33 12.48 19.48 -12.06
CA HIS A 33 11.88 18.45 -12.93
C HIS A 33 11.03 17.43 -12.16
N MET A 34 11.44 17.08 -10.94
CA MET A 34 10.64 16.21 -10.07
C MET A 34 9.32 16.85 -9.65
N TYR A 35 9.30 18.18 -9.38
CA TYR A 35 8.05 18.89 -9.10
C TYR A 35 7.15 18.95 -10.35
N LEU A 36 7.68 19.19 -11.53
CA LEU A 36 6.93 19.13 -12.78
C LEU A 36 6.35 17.74 -13.05
N PHE A 37 7.14 16.69 -12.84
CA PHE A 37 6.68 15.31 -12.93
C PHE A 37 5.50 15.04 -11.98
N LEU A 38 5.61 15.46 -10.70
CA LEU A 38 4.54 15.29 -9.72
C LEU A 38 3.29 16.09 -10.11
N ASP A 39 3.44 17.31 -10.63
CA ASP A 39 2.32 18.11 -11.07
C ASP A 39 1.59 17.48 -12.26
N TYR A 40 2.32 17.00 -13.27
CA TYR A 40 1.73 16.26 -14.39
C TYR A 40 1.12 14.93 -13.96
N LEU A 41 1.69 14.24 -12.97
CA LEU A 41 1.11 13.03 -12.39
C LEU A 41 -0.24 13.34 -11.73
N MET A 42 -0.32 14.41 -10.95
CA MET A 42 -1.56 14.86 -10.32
C MET A 42 -2.60 15.33 -11.33
N GLN A 43 -2.18 16.03 -12.40
CA GLN A 43 -3.07 16.42 -13.49
C GLN A 43 -3.57 15.20 -14.28
N SER A 44 -2.71 14.21 -14.52
CA SER A 44 -3.09 12.94 -15.16
C SER A 44 -4.10 12.16 -14.30
N ALA A 45 -3.91 12.14 -12.98
CA ALA A 45 -4.86 11.55 -12.05
C ALA A 45 -6.21 12.28 -12.03
N LYS A 46 -6.22 13.61 -12.17
CA LYS A 46 -7.46 14.42 -12.32
C LYS A 46 -8.11 14.24 -13.68
N SER A 47 -7.32 14.05 -14.74
CA SER A 47 -7.80 13.86 -16.12
C SER A 47 -8.25 12.42 -16.41
N SER A 48 -7.66 11.42 -15.80
CA SER A 48 -8.29 10.13 -15.62
C SER A 48 -9.52 10.41 -14.79
N LYS A 49 -10.71 10.35 -15.38
CA LYS A 49 -12.00 10.53 -14.72
C LYS A 49 -12.03 9.77 -13.37
N PHE A 50 -11.40 10.30 -12.36
CA PHE A 50 -11.94 10.30 -11.04
C PHE A 50 -13.19 11.16 -11.18
N VAL A 51 -14.22 10.48 -11.60
CA VAL A 51 -15.58 10.97 -11.61
C VAL A 51 -15.71 11.74 -10.30
N SER A 52 -15.94 13.02 -10.41
CA SER A 52 -16.60 13.83 -9.39
C SER A 52 -17.93 13.12 -9.10
N GLY A 53 -17.93 12.25 -8.14
CA GLY A 53 -18.88 11.22 -7.84
C GLY A 53 -18.12 9.93 -7.57
N GLY A 54 -17.06 9.97 -6.71
CA GLY A 54 -16.43 8.75 -6.18
C GLY A 54 -17.56 7.90 -5.64
N LYS A 55 -17.72 6.67 -6.18
CA LYS A 55 -18.77 5.78 -5.70
C LYS A 55 -18.60 5.74 -4.19
N MET A 56 -19.70 5.82 -3.43
CA MET A 56 -19.66 5.70 -1.97
C MET A 56 -18.78 4.50 -1.54
N SER A 57 -18.67 3.48 -2.40
CA SER A 57 -17.73 2.37 -2.26
C SER A 57 -16.26 2.78 -2.12
N ASP A 58 -15.79 3.79 -2.89
CA ASP A 58 -14.38 4.21 -2.86
C ASP A 58 -14.05 4.93 -1.55
N PHE A 59 -15.02 5.66 -1.01
CA PHE A 59 -14.95 6.25 0.33
C PHE A 59 -14.82 5.15 1.40
N TYR A 60 -15.69 4.15 1.38
CA TYR A 60 -15.64 3.05 2.34
C TYR A 60 -14.34 2.24 2.26
N ILE A 61 -13.81 2.01 1.05
CA ILE A 61 -12.55 1.31 0.86
C ILE A 61 -11.39 2.11 1.45
N LYS A 62 -11.37 3.43 1.20
CA LYS A 62 -10.33 4.31 1.76
C LYS A 62 -10.37 4.35 3.28
N GLU A 63 -11.56 4.46 3.88
CA GLU A 63 -11.73 4.40 5.34
C GLU A 63 -11.30 3.06 5.91
N ALA A 64 -11.66 1.95 5.25
CA ALA A 64 -11.22 0.61 5.66
C ALA A 64 -9.69 0.44 5.62
N MET A 65 -9.04 0.93 4.56
CA MET A 65 -7.57 0.91 4.44
C MET A 65 -6.92 1.76 5.53
N ASN A 66 -7.38 2.98 5.74
CA ASN A 66 -6.88 3.87 6.79
C ASN A 66 -7.00 3.24 8.18
N TYR A 67 -8.14 2.60 8.47
CA TYR A 67 -8.33 1.91 9.74
C TYR A 67 -7.37 0.74 9.91
N ILE A 68 -7.16 -0.06 8.86
CA ILE A 68 -6.20 -1.16 8.86
C ILE A 68 -4.77 -0.62 9.11
N GLU A 69 -4.37 0.42 8.42
CA GLU A 69 -3.02 1.02 8.55
C GLU A 69 -2.76 1.55 9.96
N GLN A 70 -3.77 2.10 10.62
CA GLN A 70 -3.64 2.63 11.98
C GLN A 70 -3.73 1.56 13.07
N ASN A 71 -4.37 0.41 12.79
CA ASN A 71 -4.72 -0.57 13.80
C ASN A 71 -4.21 -2.00 13.52
N PHE A 72 -3.41 -2.23 12.48
CA PHE A 72 -2.97 -3.58 12.06
C PHE A 72 -2.30 -4.39 13.15
N GLN A 73 -1.65 -3.74 14.11
CA GLN A 73 -0.98 -4.35 15.25
C GLN A 73 -1.94 -4.87 16.33
N ASN A 74 -3.18 -4.41 16.30
CA ASN A 74 -4.21 -4.83 17.26
C ASN A 74 -4.99 -6.04 16.72
N ASP A 75 -5.71 -6.73 17.58
CA ASP A 75 -6.62 -7.80 17.19
C ASP A 75 -7.91 -7.21 16.61
N ILE A 76 -7.83 -6.76 15.35
CA ILE A 76 -8.96 -6.19 14.62
C ILE A 76 -9.64 -7.26 13.76
N SER A 77 -10.95 -7.29 13.81
CA SER A 77 -11.81 -8.15 12.99
C SER A 77 -12.30 -7.41 11.72
N ILE A 78 -12.81 -8.17 10.75
CA ILE A 78 -13.44 -7.57 9.57
C ILE A 78 -14.76 -6.86 9.93
N GLU A 79 -15.41 -7.31 11.01
CA GLU A 79 -16.58 -6.67 11.61
C GLU A 79 -16.24 -5.27 12.13
N ASP A 80 -15.10 -5.11 12.81
CA ASP A 80 -14.65 -3.80 13.31
C ASP A 80 -14.37 -2.85 12.15
N ILE A 81 -13.69 -3.31 11.10
CA ILE A 81 -13.42 -2.52 9.90
C ILE A 81 -14.71 -2.09 9.21
N ALA A 82 -15.68 -2.99 9.08
CA ALA A 82 -16.97 -2.70 8.49
C ALA A 82 -17.80 -1.72 9.36
N GLY A 83 -17.71 -1.89 10.68
CA GLY A 83 -18.36 -1.01 11.66
C GLY A 83 -17.90 0.43 11.57
N VAL A 84 -16.59 0.67 11.45
CA VAL A 84 -16.02 2.01 11.26
C VAL A 84 -16.53 2.65 9.97
N CYS A 85 -16.67 1.86 8.91
CA CYS A 85 -17.24 2.35 7.65
C CYS A 85 -18.77 2.52 7.67
N GLY A 86 -19.46 2.10 8.74
CA GLY A 86 -20.92 2.15 8.83
C GLY A 86 -21.64 1.20 7.85
N ILE A 87 -21.00 0.11 7.45
CA ILE A 87 -21.52 -0.89 6.50
C ILE A 87 -21.40 -2.31 7.06
N ASN A 88 -22.13 -3.24 6.46
CA ASN A 88 -22.01 -4.64 6.89
C ASN A 88 -20.78 -5.33 6.26
N ARG A 89 -20.29 -6.38 6.94
CA ARG A 89 -19.11 -7.18 6.52
C ARG A 89 -19.23 -7.71 5.08
N SER A 90 -20.40 -8.21 4.70
CA SER A 90 -20.58 -8.82 3.36
C SER A 90 -20.46 -7.79 2.26
N TYR A 91 -21.01 -6.58 2.47
CA TYR A 91 -20.89 -5.48 1.52
C TYR A 91 -19.45 -4.97 1.44
N LEU A 92 -18.78 -4.78 2.60
CA LEU A 92 -17.36 -4.43 2.63
C LEU A 92 -16.53 -5.44 1.82
N GLY A 93 -16.69 -6.74 2.09
CA GLY A 93 -15.97 -7.80 1.38
C GLY A 93 -16.16 -7.75 -0.13
N LYS A 94 -17.40 -7.50 -0.58
CA LYS A 94 -17.73 -7.40 -2.01
C LYS A 94 -17.06 -6.20 -2.68
N ILE A 95 -17.23 -4.99 -2.11
CA ILE A 95 -16.68 -3.76 -2.70
C ILE A 95 -15.16 -3.76 -2.66
N PHE A 96 -14.57 -4.25 -1.56
CA PHE A 96 -13.12 -4.32 -1.38
C PHE A 96 -12.49 -5.27 -2.40
N LYS A 97 -13.02 -6.49 -2.55
CA LYS A 97 -12.54 -7.46 -3.54
C LYS A 97 -12.67 -6.96 -4.98
N ASN A 98 -13.76 -6.26 -5.31
CA ASN A 98 -13.98 -5.71 -6.64
C ASN A 98 -13.00 -4.57 -6.99
N SER A 99 -12.60 -3.76 -6.02
CA SER A 99 -11.75 -2.58 -6.25
C SER A 99 -10.28 -2.83 -6.00
N VAL A 100 -9.95 -3.68 -5.02
CA VAL A 100 -8.57 -3.96 -4.59
C VAL A 100 -8.06 -5.30 -5.12
N GLY A 101 -8.96 -6.18 -5.56
CA GLY A 101 -8.63 -7.54 -6.02
C GLY A 101 -8.50 -8.58 -4.89
N HIS A 102 -8.44 -8.15 -3.64
CA HIS A 102 -8.29 -8.99 -2.45
C HIS A 102 -9.41 -8.73 -1.45
N SER A 103 -9.67 -9.69 -0.57
CA SER A 103 -10.56 -9.46 0.57
C SER A 103 -9.91 -8.53 1.61
N PRO A 104 -10.70 -7.85 2.47
CA PRO A 104 -10.14 -7.05 3.56
C PRO A 104 -9.21 -7.84 4.49
N GLN A 105 -9.51 -9.11 4.71
CA GLN A 105 -8.70 -9.99 5.54
C GLN A 105 -7.34 -10.33 4.90
N GLU A 106 -7.33 -10.62 3.59
CA GLU A 106 -6.08 -10.82 2.84
C GLU A 106 -5.25 -9.54 2.82
N PHE A 107 -5.89 -8.38 2.68
CA PHE A 107 -5.21 -7.09 2.71
C PHE A 107 -4.57 -6.84 4.08
N LEU A 108 -5.30 -7.02 5.18
CA LEU A 108 -4.75 -6.89 6.54
C LEU A 108 -3.56 -7.85 6.76
N MET A 109 -3.70 -9.11 6.35
CA MET A 109 -2.62 -10.09 6.47
C MET A 109 -1.38 -9.68 5.67
N ASN A 110 -1.56 -9.27 4.42
CA ASN A 110 -0.46 -8.82 3.57
C ASN A 110 0.21 -7.56 4.15
N TYR A 111 -0.57 -6.61 4.66
CA TYR A 111 -0.06 -5.40 5.29
C TYR A 111 0.80 -5.73 6.52
N ARG A 112 0.32 -6.60 7.41
CA ARG A 112 1.08 -7.11 8.55
C ARG A 112 2.40 -7.76 8.12
N MET A 113 2.40 -8.55 7.05
CA MET A 113 3.60 -9.22 6.55
C MET A 113 4.60 -8.24 5.94
N ILE A 114 4.15 -7.20 5.24
CA ILE A 114 5.03 -6.12 4.77
C ILE A 114 5.70 -5.43 5.96
N LYS A 115 4.94 -5.06 7.00
CA LYS A 115 5.49 -4.46 8.23
C LYS A 115 6.44 -5.40 8.97
N ALA A 116 6.19 -6.70 8.93
CA ALA A 116 7.11 -7.69 9.49
C ALA A 116 8.45 -7.71 8.75
N THR A 117 8.48 -7.61 7.41
CA THR A 117 9.74 -7.54 6.66
C THR A 117 10.55 -6.30 6.99
N GLU A 118 9.89 -5.14 7.17
CA GLU A 118 10.54 -3.91 7.62
C GLU A 118 11.24 -4.11 8.98
N LEU A 119 10.51 -4.67 9.97
CA LEU A 119 11.06 -4.95 11.30
C LEU A 119 12.18 -6.00 11.28
N LEU A 120 12.02 -7.07 10.51
CA LEU A 120 13.04 -8.11 10.35
C LEU A 120 14.35 -7.55 9.80
N LYS A 121 14.28 -6.61 8.87
CA LYS A 121 15.43 -5.98 8.23
C LYS A 121 16.09 -4.90 9.10
N LEU A 122 15.28 -4.05 9.72
CA LEU A 122 15.75 -2.83 10.37
C LEU A 122 16.06 -3.01 11.86
N THR A 123 15.63 -4.13 12.48
CA THR A 123 15.77 -4.34 13.92
C THR A 123 16.42 -5.69 14.26
N SER A 124 16.85 -5.83 15.51
CA SER A 124 17.30 -7.08 16.10
C SER A 124 16.24 -7.77 16.99
N LEU A 125 14.98 -7.36 16.89
CA LEU A 125 13.88 -7.97 17.62
C LEU A 125 13.81 -9.48 17.40
N SER A 126 13.40 -10.25 18.40
CA SER A 126 13.18 -11.68 18.24
C SER A 126 12.05 -11.93 17.21
N ILE A 127 12.00 -13.13 16.65
CA ILE A 127 10.90 -13.48 15.71
C ILE A 127 9.54 -13.43 16.42
N ALA A 128 9.49 -13.75 17.70
CA ALA A 128 8.30 -13.64 18.52
C ALA A 128 7.86 -12.16 18.67
N ASP A 129 8.81 -11.27 19.00
CA ASP A 129 8.53 -9.84 19.18
C ASP A 129 8.09 -9.19 17.86
N VAL A 130 8.70 -9.56 16.73
CA VAL A 130 8.23 -9.11 15.41
C VAL A 130 6.81 -9.58 15.16
N GLY A 131 6.49 -10.85 15.44
CA GLY A 131 5.12 -11.36 15.33
C GLY A 131 4.14 -10.54 16.16
N SER A 132 4.45 -10.31 17.42
CA SER A 132 3.62 -9.51 18.34
C SER A 132 3.45 -8.07 17.85
N ALA A 133 4.53 -7.44 17.38
CA ALA A 133 4.50 -6.05 16.87
C ALA A 133 3.62 -5.88 15.61
N VAL A 134 3.35 -6.95 14.89
CA VAL A 134 2.48 -6.92 13.70
C VAL A 134 1.12 -7.60 13.93
N GLY A 135 0.73 -7.80 15.18
CA GLY A 135 -0.60 -8.27 15.56
C GLY A 135 -0.80 -9.79 15.50
N TYR A 136 0.26 -10.57 15.75
CA TYR A 136 0.18 -12.01 15.95
C TYR A 136 0.58 -12.36 17.39
N GLU A 137 -0.37 -12.76 18.21
CA GLU A 137 -0.09 -13.21 19.59
C GLU A 137 0.78 -14.47 19.64
N ASN A 138 0.67 -15.32 18.63
CA ASN A 138 1.37 -16.61 18.57
C ASN A 138 2.43 -16.62 17.48
N GLN A 139 3.70 -16.80 17.88
CA GLN A 139 4.84 -16.89 16.96
C GLN A 139 4.69 -17.96 15.88
N LEU A 140 4.05 -19.10 16.20
CA LEU A 140 3.89 -20.18 15.24
C LEU A 140 2.90 -19.80 14.14
N HIS A 141 1.80 -19.12 14.49
CA HIS A 141 0.85 -18.59 13.54
C HIS A 141 1.50 -17.52 12.65
N PHE A 142 2.27 -16.60 13.23
CA PHE A 142 3.06 -15.62 12.50
C PHE A 142 4.00 -16.29 11.51
N SER A 143 4.83 -17.24 11.97
CA SER A 143 5.83 -17.89 11.12
C SER A 143 5.21 -18.67 9.96
N ARG A 144 4.05 -19.31 10.18
CA ARG A 144 3.29 -20.00 9.12
C ARG A 144 2.71 -19.00 8.10
N ALA A 145 2.09 -17.92 8.56
CA ALA A 145 1.55 -16.88 7.70
C ALA A 145 2.65 -16.22 6.85
N PHE A 146 3.79 -15.93 7.47
CA PHE A 146 4.95 -15.36 6.79
C PHE A 146 5.50 -16.32 5.71
N LYS A 147 5.70 -17.60 6.07
CA LYS A 147 6.18 -18.61 5.11
C LYS A 147 5.21 -18.83 3.94
N ASN A 148 3.90 -18.75 4.18
CA ASN A 148 2.91 -18.87 3.12
C ASN A 148 3.00 -17.74 2.08
N ILE A 149 3.40 -16.54 2.49
CA ILE A 149 3.50 -15.37 1.61
C ILE A 149 4.88 -15.28 0.95
N TYR A 150 5.95 -15.48 1.72
CA TYR A 150 7.32 -15.28 1.23
C TYR A 150 8.07 -16.56 0.84
N GLY A 151 7.47 -17.74 1.07
CA GLY A 151 8.06 -19.04 0.74
C GLY A 151 9.08 -19.56 1.76
N VAL A 152 9.67 -18.68 2.56
CA VAL A 152 10.71 -18.99 3.56
C VAL A 152 10.30 -18.55 4.96
N ALA A 153 10.91 -19.15 6.00
CA ALA A 153 10.62 -18.77 7.37
C ALA A 153 11.18 -17.36 7.70
N PRO A 154 10.58 -16.62 8.68
CA PRO A 154 11.03 -15.28 9.03
C PRO A 154 12.52 -15.19 9.38
N ARG A 155 13.07 -16.23 10.03
CA ARG A 155 14.48 -16.29 10.40
C ARG A 155 15.40 -16.45 9.20
N GLU A 156 15.02 -17.29 8.23
CA GLU A 156 15.73 -17.47 6.96
C GLU A 156 15.71 -16.18 6.15
N TRP A 157 14.53 -15.61 6.01
CA TRP A 157 14.33 -14.35 5.31
C TRP A 157 15.22 -13.23 5.89
N ARG A 158 15.29 -13.11 7.21
CA ARG A 158 16.17 -12.14 7.89
C ARG A 158 17.64 -12.34 7.53
N ASN A 159 18.11 -13.58 7.52
CA ASN A 159 19.52 -13.88 7.23
C ASN A 159 19.91 -13.55 5.78
N GLU A 160 18.94 -13.66 4.85
CA GLU A 160 19.14 -13.34 3.42
C GLU A 160 19.09 -11.85 3.12
N HIS A 161 18.46 -11.04 3.99
CA HIS A 161 18.20 -9.61 3.71
C HIS A 161 18.87 -8.64 4.71
N LYS A 162 19.67 -9.13 5.64
CA LYS A 162 20.59 -8.38 6.48
C LYS A 162 21.97 -8.37 5.84
#